data_df1ec4ba420ac0c4237af0e7ca10a133
#
_entry.id   df1ec4ba420ac0c4237af0e7ca10a133
#
_cell.length_a   1.000
_cell.length_b   1.000
_cell.length_c   1.000
_cell.angle_alpha   90.00
_cell.angle_beta   90.00
_cell.angle_gamma   90.00
#
_symmetry.space_group_name_H-M   'P 1'
#
loop_
_entity.id
_entity.type
_entity.pdbx_description
1 polymer ?
#
loop_
_entity_poly.entity_id
_entity_poly.type
_entity_poly.pdbx_seq_one_letter_code
_entity_poly.pdbx_strand_id
1 'polypeptide(L)'
;YNVLVGSKIDTSRIELFYNEIKYGAIQDPGPFFLRNKKGELAVADFGFQHPDKRAEAIDRNVAKQMGLPIISSTLISEGGAWQTNGEGTMLLVESVELDRNKSMTKGQIEEEYKRVLGVTKIIWLKSGLKDEEWGKLDNGIYGIGTGGHIDEFCRFVNTNTVLLAEVNAMDTIGDEIAKESFLRLEESYQILKQSSTADGKSLEIIRLPTGPMMTKKVNLTSLNKEEQSWFENPSSDSVEFYLATGYMNFVIANGIIVTAKFWKEGLPNEFNERDEMAKQILEKAFTGRKVVQVDCMPLHHDGAGLHCHSRNEPKSVRAKR
;
A
#
# COMPACT_ATOMS: atom_id res chain seq x y z
N TYR A 1 20.10 0.80 -14.88
CA TYR A 1 21.34 1.51 -14.49
C TYR A 1 21.58 2.75 -15.36
N ASN A 2 21.55 2.63 -16.70
CA ASN A 2 21.78 3.76 -17.61
C ASN A 2 20.82 4.95 -17.38
N VAL A 3 19.56 4.70 -17.01
CA VAL A 3 18.59 5.75 -16.65
C VAL A 3 19.03 6.50 -15.40
N LEU A 4 19.51 5.79 -14.37
CA LEU A 4 19.99 6.39 -13.13
C LEU A 4 21.21 7.29 -13.35
N VAL A 5 22.16 6.82 -14.16
CA VAL A 5 23.35 7.62 -14.56
C VAL A 5 22.92 8.86 -15.35
N GLY A 6 21.99 8.71 -16.31
CA GLY A 6 21.45 9.83 -17.10
C GLY A 6 20.74 10.87 -16.26
N SER A 7 20.16 10.47 -15.11
CA SER A 7 19.45 11.36 -14.16
C SER A 7 20.37 12.05 -13.15
N LYS A 8 21.69 11.94 -13.28
CA LYS A 8 22.70 12.51 -12.35
C LYS A 8 22.57 12.05 -10.90
N ILE A 9 22.02 10.84 -10.69
CA ILE A 9 21.93 10.23 -9.36
C ILE A 9 23.30 9.67 -8.96
N ASP A 10 23.69 9.89 -7.70
CA ASP A 10 24.91 9.28 -7.14
C ASP A 10 24.74 7.75 -7.03
N THR A 11 25.23 7.05 -8.04
CA THR A 11 25.11 5.59 -8.13
C THR A 11 26.00 4.84 -7.16
N SER A 12 26.96 5.49 -6.49
CA SER A 12 27.77 4.86 -5.41
C SER A 12 26.94 4.45 -4.19
N ARG A 13 25.73 4.98 -4.07
CA ARG A 13 24.79 4.70 -2.99
C ARG A 13 23.72 3.67 -3.40
N ILE A 14 23.82 3.08 -4.58
CA ILE A 14 22.85 2.15 -5.13
C ILE A 14 23.49 0.77 -5.20
N GLU A 15 22.86 -0.21 -4.55
CA GLU A 15 23.17 -1.63 -4.72
C GLU A 15 22.05 -2.27 -5.56
N LEU A 16 22.44 -3.06 -6.57
CA LEU A 16 21.50 -3.74 -7.44
C LEU A 16 21.36 -5.20 -7.04
N PHE A 17 20.12 -5.61 -6.77
CA PHE A 17 19.75 -6.99 -6.54
C PHE A 17 19.12 -7.56 -7.81
N TYR A 18 19.60 -8.70 -8.25
CA TYR A 18 19.07 -9.37 -9.43
C TYR A 18 17.92 -10.30 -9.06
N ASN A 19 16.80 -10.16 -9.76
CA ASN A 19 15.70 -11.10 -9.78
C ASN A 19 15.34 -11.46 -11.23
N GLU A 20 14.93 -12.71 -11.46
CA GLU A 20 14.59 -13.22 -12.79
C GLU A 20 13.23 -12.73 -13.30
N ILE A 21 12.41 -12.13 -12.41
CA ILE A 21 11.08 -11.63 -12.74
C ILE A 21 11.07 -10.11 -12.79
N LYS A 22 10.30 -9.57 -13.73
CA LYS A 22 9.92 -8.16 -13.78
C LYS A 22 8.62 -7.98 -13.00
N TYR A 23 8.73 -7.58 -11.76
CA TYR A 23 7.59 -7.24 -10.92
C TYR A 23 7.81 -5.86 -10.30
N GLY A 24 6.88 -4.93 -10.56
CA GLY A 24 7.03 -3.53 -10.16
C GLY A 24 6.61 -3.25 -8.72
N ALA A 25 5.52 -3.84 -8.28
CA ALA A 25 4.94 -3.59 -6.95
C ALA A 25 5.67 -4.39 -5.85
N ILE A 26 6.94 -4.09 -5.62
CA ILE A 26 7.85 -4.81 -4.71
C ILE A 26 7.37 -4.82 -3.24
N GLN A 27 6.42 -3.97 -2.87
CA GLN A 27 5.85 -3.92 -1.53
C GLN A 27 5.19 -5.25 -1.15
N ASP A 28 4.53 -5.92 -2.09
CA ASP A 28 3.73 -7.10 -1.81
C ASP A 28 4.57 -8.38 -1.67
N PRO A 29 5.41 -8.78 -2.65
CA PRO A 29 6.29 -9.93 -2.52
C PRO A 29 7.67 -9.60 -1.95
N GLY A 30 7.93 -8.34 -1.61
CA GLY A 30 9.27 -7.88 -1.23
C GLY A 30 9.73 -8.37 0.13
N PRO A 31 11.00 -8.15 0.49
CA PRO A 31 11.52 -8.60 1.77
C PRO A 31 10.85 -7.85 2.94
N PHE A 32 10.20 -8.58 3.82
CA PHE A 32 9.63 -8.02 5.04
C PHE A 32 10.70 -7.98 6.13
N PHE A 33 11.44 -6.87 6.19
CA PHE A 33 12.54 -6.74 7.13
C PHE A 33 12.06 -6.68 8.58
N LEU A 34 12.62 -7.56 9.39
CA LEU A 34 12.46 -7.59 10.84
C LEU A 34 13.74 -7.11 11.50
N ARG A 35 13.59 -6.41 12.63
CA ARG A 35 14.72 -5.95 13.44
C ARG A 35 14.50 -6.32 14.89
N ASN A 36 15.41 -7.07 15.48
CA ASN A 36 15.34 -7.41 16.89
C ASN A 36 15.89 -6.28 17.80
N LYS A 37 15.74 -6.43 19.12
CA LYS A 37 16.22 -5.44 20.11
C LYS A 37 17.75 -5.21 20.07
N LYS A 38 18.52 -6.17 19.52
CA LYS A 38 19.96 -6.01 19.33
C LYS A 38 20.30 -5.29 18.02
N GLY A 39 19.28 -4.96 17.19
CA GLY A 39 19.44 -4.33 15.90
C GLY A 39 19.84 -5.28 14.76
N GLU A 40 19.79 -6.58 14.99
CA GLU A 40 20.02 -7.61 13.97
C GLU A 40 18.79 -7.70 13.07
N LEU A 41 19.04 -7.90 11.76
CA LEU A 41 18.00 -8.03 10.76
C LEU A 41 17.70 -9.48 10.41
N ALA A 42 16.44 -9.75 10.09
CA ALA A 42 15.95 -10.95 9.44
C ALA A 42 14.89 -10.55 8.39
N VAL A 43 14.49 -11.48 7.55
CA VAL A 43 13.37 -11.31 6.61
C VAL A 43 12.28 -12.30 6.98
N ALA A 44 11.04 -11.81 7.13
CA ALA A 44 9.87 -12.66 7.13
C ALA A 44 9.50 -12.98 5.68
N ASP A 45 9.21 -14.24 5.42
CA ASP A 45 8.88 -14.81 4.12
C ASP A 45 7.44 -15.31 4.18
N PHE A 46 6.55 -14.57 3.53
CA PHE A 46 5.13 -14.89 3.38
C PHE A 46 4.86 -15.45 1.99
N GLY A 47 3.84 -16.29 1.87
CA GLY A 47 3.35 -16.69 0.56
C GLY A 47 2.80 -15.49 -0.22
N PHE A 48 3.03 -15.45 -1.52
CA PHE A 48 2.49 -14.45 -2.43
C PHE A 48 1.72 -15.13 -3.57
N GLN A 49 0.46 -14.74 -3.76
CA GLN A 49 -0.38 -15.32 -4.79
C GLN A 49 -0.21 -14.57 -6.11
N HIS A 50 0.62 -15.10 -7.00
CA HIS A 50 0.86 -14.53 -8.32
C HIS A 50 0.91 -15.64 -9.38
N PRO A 51 0.46 -15.39 -10.63
CA PRO A 51 0.54 -16.34 -11.73
C PRO A 51 1.98 -16.81 -12.00
N ASP A 52 2.95 -15.91 -11.95
CA ASP A 52 4.36 -16.27 -12.02
C ASP A 52 4.89 -16.60 -10.62
N LYS A 53 5.14 -17.89 -10.40
CA LYS A 53 5.65 -18.40 -9.11
C LYS A 53 7.03 -17.88 -8.70
N ARG A 54 7.78 -17.27 -9.63
CA ARG A 54 9.05 -16.63 -9.29
C ARG A 54 8.84 -15.35 -8.46
N ALA A 55 7.68 -14.71 -8.55
CA ALA A 55 7.33 -13.56 -7.72
C ALA A 55 7.31 -13.90 -6.22
N GLU A 56 6.85 -15.10 -5.87
CA GLU A 56 6.82 -15.62 -4.49
C GLU A 56 8.21 -15.74 -3.86
N ALA A 57 9.27 -15.81 -4.66
CA ALA A 57 10.63 -16.02 -4.16
C ALA A 57 11.46 -14.73 -4.03
N ILE A 58 10.88 -13.57 -4.30
CA ILE A 58 11.62 -12.29 -4.33
C ILE A 58 12.24 -11.97 -2.97
N ASP A 59 11.48 -12.08 -1.91
CA ASP A 59 11.91 -11.83 -0.53
C ASP A 59 13.05 -12.77 -0.10
N ARG A 60 12.91 -14.09 -0.38
CA ARG A 60 13.95 -15.10 -0.13
C ARG A 60 15.22 -14.85 -0.93
N ASN A 61 15.08 -14.41 -2.18
CA ASN A 61 16.22 -14.12 -3.03
C ASN A 61 17.00 -12.90 -2.53
N VAL A 62 16.31 -11.84 -2.13
CA VAL A 62 16.92 -10.64 -1.55
C VAL A 62 17.57 -11.01 -0.21
N ALA A 63 16.88 -11.75 0.67
CA ALA A 63 17.43 -12.18 1.95
C ALA A 63 18.74 -12.99 1.78
N LYS A 64 18.79 -13.92 0.82
CA LYS A 64 20.00 -14.69 0.49
C LYS A 64 21.13 -13.81 -0.01
N GLN A 65 20.86 -12.89 -0.94
CA GLN A 65 21.87 -11.96 -1.46
C GLN A 65 22.43 -11.05 -0.35
N MET A 66 21.58 -10.66 0.61
CA MET A 66 21.99 -9.87 1.77
C MET A 66 22.61 -10.71 2.91
N GLY A 67 22.55 -12.05 2.83
CA GLY A 67 22.99 -12.95 3.90
C GLY A 67 22.19 -12.81 5.18
N LEU A 68 20.87 -12.58 5.07
CA LEU A 68 19.95 -12.42 6.19
C LEU A 68 19.25 -13.74 6.53
N PRO A 69 18.97 -14.01 7.82
CA PRO A 69 18.09 -15.10 8.23
C PRO A 69 16.68 -14.92 7.67
N ILE A 70 16.01 -16.02 7.36
CA ILE A 70 14.64 -16.07 6.86
C ILE A 70 13.74 -16.72 7.92
N ILE A 71 12.59 -16.10 8.18
CA ILE A 71 11.53 -16.61 9.05
C ILE A 71 10.30 -16.85 8.16
N SER A 72 10.10 -18.10 7.75
CA SER A 72 8.99 -18.46 6.85
C SER A 72 7.65 -18.51 7.57
N SER A 73 6.61 -18.11 6.87
CA SER A 73 5.20 -18.14 7.27
C SER A 73 4.40 -19.08 6.38
N THR A 74 3.26 -19.53 6.91
CA THR A 74 2.25 -20.29 6.15
C THR A 74 1.17 -19.40 5.57
N LEU A 75 1.14 -18.11 5.95
CA LEU A 75 0.18 -17.14 5.41
C LEU A 75 0.52 -16.73 3.99
N ILE A 76 -0.50 -16.55 3.17
CA ILE A 76 -0.44 -15.70 1.99
C ILE A 76 -0.69 -14.28 2.48
N SER A 77 0.29 -13.38 2.29
CA SER A 77 0.23 -12.03 2.83
C SER A 77 1.03 -11.06 1.96
N GLU A 78 0.42 -9.96 1.65
CA GLU A 78 0.98 -8.90 0.84
C GLU A 78 1.35 -7.70 1.73
N GLY A 79 2.49 -7.06 1.44
CA GLY A 79 2.99 -5.99 2.30
C GLY A 79 2.14 -4.71 2.30
N GLY A 80 1.31 -4.52 1.28
CA GLY A 80 0.31 -3.46 1.23
C GLY A 80 -0.93 -3.74 2.08
N ALA A 81 -1.20 -5.03 2.41
CA ALA A 81 -2.41 -5.45 3.11
C ALA A 81 -2.39 -5.17 4.62
N TRP A 82 -1.25 -4.82 5.20
CA TRP A 82 -1.11 -4.58 6.63
C TRP A 82 -0.17 -3.44 7.00
N GLN A 83 -0.34 -2.91 8.20
CA GLN A 83 0.52 -1.86 8.76
C GLN A 83 0.92 -2.22 10.19
N THR A 84 2.15 -1.92 10.58
CA THR A 84 2.60 -2.01 11.97
C THR A 84 3.12 -0.66 12.47
N ASN A 85 2.98 -0.43 13.79
CA ASN A 85 3.58 0.74 14.42
C ASN A 85 5.02 0.51 14.93
N GLY A 86 5.58 -0.69 14.74
CA GLY A 86 6.90 -1.08 15.23
C GLY A 86 6.97 -1.36 16.74
N GLU A 87 5.87 -1.19 17.49
CA GLU A 87 5.77 -1.37 18.94
C GLU A 87 4.66 -2.36 19.30
N GLY A 88 4.49 -3.38 18.46
CA GLY A 88 3.61 -4.53 18.73
C GLY A 88 2.16 -4.37 18.31
N THR A 89 1.74 -3.25 17.73
CA THR A 89 0.39 -3.07 17.16
C THR A 89 0.39 -3.24 15.65
N MET A 90 -0.60 -3.95 15.13
CA MET A 90 -0.81 -4.20 13.71
C MET A 90 -2.24 -3.89 13.31
N LEU A 91 -2.42 -3.32 12.12
CA LEU A 91 -3.70 -3.15 11.45
C LEU A 91 -3.78 -4.12 10.29
N LEU A 92 -4.92 -4.79 10.13
CA LEU A 92 -5.26 -5.73 9.05
C LEU A 92 -6.58 -5.36 8.40
N VAL A 93 -6.77 -5.75 7.15
CA VAL A 93 -8.06 -5.68 6.46
C VAL A 93 -8.69 -7.07 6.39
N GLU A 94 -9.87 -7.22 7.00
CA GLU A 94 -10.57 -8.51 7.12
C GLU A 94 -10.90 -9.12 5.78
N SER A 95 -11.45 -8.33 4.85
CA SER A 95 -11.82 -8.81 3.50
C SER A 95 -10.61 -9.35 2.73
N VAL A 96 -9.44 -8.73 2.88
CA VAL A 96 -8.21 -9.14 2.19
C VAL A 96 -7.64 -10.40 2.82
N GLU A 97 -7.41 -10.40 4.12
CA GLU A 97 -6.73 -11.51 4.82
C GLU A 97 -7.52 -12.82 4.73
N LEU A 98 -8.86 -12.76 4.86
CA LEU A 98 -9.72 -13.94 4.76
C LEU A 98 -9.86 -14.45 3.32
N ASP A 99 -9.82 -13.57 2.32
CA ASP A 99 -9.82 -13.99 0.92
C ASP A 99 -8.51 -14.72 0.56
N ARG A 100 -7.38 -14.22 1.03
CA ARG A 100 -6.06 -14.85 0.80
C ARG A 100 -5.90 -16.17 1.56
N ASN A 101 -6.49 -16.30 2.75
CA ASN A 101 -6.30 -17.43 3.66
C ASN A 101 -7.62 -18.14 3.97
N LYS A 102 -8.38 -18.55 2.94
CA LYS A 102 -9.75 -19.11 3.03
C LYS A 102 -9.89 -20.33 3.95
N SER A 103 -8.83 -21.09 4.16
CA SER A 103 -8.81 -22.26 5.03
C SER A 103 -8.49 -21.95 6.49
N MET A 104 -8.18 -20.69 6.82
CA MET A 104 -7.77 -20.27 8.16
C MET A 104 -8.83 -19.41 8.84
N THR A 105 -8.93 -19.55 10.15
CA THR A 105 -9.71 -18.64 11.00
C THR A 105 -8.90 -17.37 11.30
N LYS A 106 -9.59 -16.28 11.68
CA LYS A 106 -8.93 -15.06 12.17
C LYS A 106 -7.90 -15.36 13.27
N GLY A 107 -8.26 -16.22 14.22
CA GLY A 107 -7.35 -16.61 15.31
C GLY A 107 -6.07 -17.26 14.82
N GLN A 108 -6.15 -18.13 13.83
CA GLN A 108 -4.97 -18.77 13.21
C GLN A 108 -4.10 -17.76 12.46
N ILE A 109 -4.72 -16.83 11.74
CA ILE A 109 -4.02 -15.73 11.05
C ILE A 109 -3.30 -14.85 12.09
N GLU A 110 -3.97 -14.46 13.18
CA GLU A 110 -3.38 -13.65 14.24
C GLU A 110 -2.18 -14.34 14.90
N GLU A 111 -2.30 -15.62 15.25
CA GLU A 111 -1.23 -16.37 15.89
C GLU A 111 0.02 -16.45 14.98
N GLU A 112 -0.19 -16.61 13.68
CA GLU A 112 0.91 -16.66 12.73
C GLU A 112 1.60 -15.30 12.57
N TYR A 113 0.84 -14.19 12.49
CA TYR A 113 1.43 -12.84 12.49
C TYR A 113 2.18 -12.55 13.81
N LYS A 114 1.62 -12.94 14.96
CA LYS A 114 2.28 -12.81 16.25
C LYS A 114 3.61 -13.59 16.29
N ARG A 115 3.60 -14.81 15.76
CA ARG A 115 4.80 -15.67 15.68
C ARG A 115 5.89 -15.07 14.78
N VAL A 116 5.52 -14.60 13.60
CA VAL A 116 6.46 -14.15 12.56
C VAL A 116 6.95 -12.73 12.81
N LEU A 117 6.03 -11.80 13.10
CA LEU A 117 6.33 -10.37 13.21
C LEU A 117 6.55 -9.90 14.65
N GLY A 118 6.22 -10.74 15.65
CA GLY A 118 6.32 -10.36 17.06
C GLY A 118 5.30 -9.32 17.51
N VAL A 119 4.23 -9.10 16.74
CA VAL A 119 3.12 -8.23 17.14
C VAL A 119 2.30 -8.88 18.25
N THR A 120 1.70 -8.08 19.11
CA THR A 120 0.91 -8.58 20.27
C THR A 120 -0.53 -8.11 20.24
N LYS A 121 -0.82 -7.06 19.47
CA LYS A 121 -2.16 -6.50 19.28
C LYS A 121 -2.45 -6.36 17.80
N ILE A 122 -3.58 -6.94 17.37
CA ILE A 122 -4.09 -6.83 16.01
C ILE A 122 -5.46 -6.13 16.04
N ILE A 123 -5.63 -5.15 15.18
CA ILE A 123 -6.87 -4.41 14.97
C ILE A 123 -7.34 -4.73 13.55
N TRP A 124 -8.55 -5.24 13.42
CA TRP A 124 -9.15 -5.61 12.15
C TRP A 124 -10.06 -4.49 11.64
N LEU A 125 -9.72 -3.91 10.49
CA LEU A 125 -10.62 -3.09 9.69
C LEU A 125 -11.41 -4.01 8.76
N LYS A 126 -12.63 -3.62 8.36
CA LYS A 126 -13.51 -4.54 7.64
C LYS A 126 -13.16 -4.68 6.16
N SER A 127 -13.01 -3.56 5.47
CA SER A 127 -12.75 -3.51 4.03
C SER A 127 -12.02 -2.22 3.66
N GLY A 128 -11.34 -2.23 2.51
CA GLY A 128 -10.74 -1.05 1.91
C GLY A 128 -11.70 -0.25 1.04
N LEU A 129 -11.16 0.63 0.20
CA LEU A 129 -11.91 1.47 -0.72
C LEU A 129 -12.67 0.61 -1.75
N LYS A 130 -13.85 1.06 -2.17
CA LYS A 130 -14.69 0.31 -3.13
C LYS A 130 -14.11 0.32 -4.54
N ASP A 131 -13.52 1.42 -4.95
CA ASP A 131 -12.85 1.58 -6.25
C ASP A 131 -11.55 0.77 -6.37
N GLU A 132 -10.98 0.32 -5.23
CA GLU A 132 -9.82 -0.56 -5.16
C GLU A 132 -10.16 -2.06 -5.24
N GLU A 133 -11.43 -2.42 -5.31
CA GLU A 133 -11.83 -3.82 -5.50
C GLU A 133 -11.42 -4.30 -6.90
N TRP A 134 -11.10 -5.58 -7.00
CA TRP A 134 -10.75 -6.21 -8.27
C TRP A 134 -11.98 -6.63 -9.05
N GLY A 135 -12.04 -6.28 -10.34
CA GLY A 135 -13.07 -6.72 -11.26
C GLY A 135 -14.11 -5.66 -11.59
N LYS A 136 -15.21 -6.07 -12.20
CA LYS A 136 -16.28 -5.17 -12.64
C LYS A 136 -17.15 -4.75 -11.47
N LEU A 137 -17.22 -3.45 -11.20
CA LEU A 137 -18.02 -2.86 -10.14
C LEU A 137 -19.48 -2.65 -10.56
N ASP A 138 -20.35 -2.32 -9.59
CA ASP A 138 -21.80 -2.21 -9.78
C ASP A 138 -22.22 -1.15 -10.82
N ASN A 139 -21.40 -0.12 -11.02
CA ASN A 139 -21.60 0.90 -12.04
C ASN A 139 -21.05 0.51 -13.43
N GLY A 140 -20.50 -0.69 -13.57
CA GLY A 140 -19.95 -1.21 -14.82
C GLY A 140 -18.51 -0.80 -15.14
N ILE A 141 -17.89 0.05 -14.34
CA ILE A 141 -16.48 0.43 -14.40
C ILE A 141 -15.66 -0.64 -13.67
N TYR A 142 -14.45 -0.92 -14.10
CA TYR A 142 -13.60 -1.91 -13.45
C TYR A 142 -12.75 -1.28 -12.34
N GLY A 143 -12.64 -1.96 -11.21
CA GLY A 143 -11.55 -1.76 -10.27
C GLY A 143 -10.38 -2.64 -10.65
N ILE A 144 -9.19 -2.10 -10.61
CA ILE A 144 -7.93 -2.80 -10.90
C ILE A 144 -6.94 -2.72 -9.72
N GLY A 145 -7.46 -2.36 -8.55
CA GLY A 145 -6.68 -2.28 -7.33
C GLY A 145 -6.37 -3.64 -6.71
N THR A 146 -5.89 -3.62 -5.51
CA THR A 146 -5.38 -4.80 -4.79
C THR A 146 -6.44 -5.57 -3.99
N GLY A 147 -7.71 -5.18 -4.12
CA GLY A 147 -8.82 -5.74 -3.35
C GLY A 147 -9.04 -5.05 -2.00
N GLY A 148 -8.47 -3.87 -1.81
CA GLY A 148 -8.66 -3.05 -0.62
C GLY A 148 -7.49 -3.10 0.36
N HIS A 149 -6.26 -3.04 -0.14
CA HIS A 149 -5.05 -2.96 0.69
C HIS A 149 -5.09 -1.74 1.62
N ILE A 150 -4.56 -1.92 2.83
CA ILE A 150 -4.62 -0.88 3.88
C ILE A 150 -3.73 0.32 3.57
N ASP A 151 -2.67 0.15 2.81
CA ASP A 151 -1.73 1.22 2.45
C ASP A 151 -2.33 2.27 1.49
N GLU A 152 -3.51 2.00 0.94
CA GLU A 152 -4.30 2.97 0.16
C GLU A 152 -5.20 3.84 1.04
N PHE A 153 -5.51 3.42 2.30
CA PHE A 153 -6.47 4.18 3.09
C PHE A 153 -6.12 4.39 4.57
N CYS A 154 -5.21 3.60 5.18
CA CYS A 154 -4.88 3.75 6.60
C CYS A 154 -3.42 3.40 6.91
N ARG A 155 -2.66 4.34 7.51
CA ARG A 155 -1.24 4.12 7.81
C ARG A 155 -0.81 4.75 9.13
N PHE A 156 0.12 4.11 9.83
CA PHE A 156 0.74 4.68 11.01
C PHE A 156 1.67 5.86 10.68
N VAL A 157 1.54 6.93 11.48
CA VAL A 157 2.46 8.07 11.53
C VAL A 157 3.57 7.82 12.56
N ASN A 158 3.15 7.30 13.71
CA ASN A 158 4.00 6.97 14.85
C ASN A 158 3.35 5.82 15.66
N THR A 159 3.79 5.61 16.90
CA THR A 159 3.35 4.47 17.72
C THR A 159 1.86 4.45 18.05
N ASN A 160 1.17 5.60 18.06
CA ASN A 160 -0.26 5.69 18.42
C ASN A 160 -1.07 6.67 17.55
N THR A 161 -0.47 7.26 16.51
CA THR A 161 -1.19 8.12 15.55
C THR A 161 -1.30 7.42 14.21
N VAL A 162 -2.49 7.41 13.62
CA VAL A 162 -2.78 6.88 12.29
C VAL A 162 -3.35 7.97 11.38
N LEU A 163 -2.99 7.92 10.10
CA LEU A 163 -3.70 8.59 9.04
C LEU A 163 -4.81 7.65 8.54
N LEU A 164 -6.01 8.16 8.37
CA LEU A 164 -7.14 7.47 7.77
C LEU A 164 -7.69 8.32 6.63
N ALA A 165 -7.84 7.72 5.46
CA ALA A 165 -8.41 8.40 4.29
C ALA A 165 -9.81 8.94 4.58
N GLU A 166 -10.19 10.01 3.88
CA GLU A 166 -11.50 10.63 3.98
C GLU A 166 -12.03 11.00 2.59
N VAL A 167 -13.12 10.36 2.21
CA VAL A 167 -13.85 10.76 1.00
C VAL A 167 -14.59 12.06 1.30
N ASN A 168 -14.48 13.06 0.43
CA ASN A 168 -15.23 14.29 0.57
C ASN A 168 -16.73 13.98 0.39
N ALA A 169 -17.57 14.49 1.29
CA ALA A 169 -19.03 14.29 1.20
C ALA A 169 -19.63 14.75 -0.14
N MET A 170 -19.05 15.76 -0.77
CA MET A 170 -19.49 16.22 -2.09
C MET A 170 -19.23 15.18 -3.19
N ASP A 171 -18.18 14.39 -3.07
CA ASP A 171 -17.84 13.34 -4.05
C ASP A 171 -18.84 12.17 -4.01
N THR A 172 -19.59 12.01 -2.91
CA THR A 172 -20.61 10.96 -2.76
C THR A 172 -21.91 11.28 -3.47
N ILE A 173 -22.10 12.53 -3.94
CA ILE A 173 -23.34 12.96 -4.57
C ILE A 173 -23.43 12.41 -6.00
N GLY A 174 -24.32 11.43 -6.21
CA GLY A 174 -24.52 10.80 -7.51
C GLY A 174 -23.45 9.74 -7.87
N ASP A 175 -22.53 9.42 -6.95
CA ASP A 175 -21.53 8.37 -7.11
C ASP A 175 -21.64 7.33 -5.98
N GLU A 176 -22.22 6.17 -6.30
CA GLU A 176 -22.42 5.08 -5.32
C GLU A 176 -21.09 4.39 -4.94
N ILE A 177 -20.06 4.45 -5.78
CA ILE A 177 -18.73 3.89 -5.46
C ILE A 177 -18.05 4.77 -4.41
N ALA A 178 -18.04 6.09 -4.63
CA ALA A 178 -17.52 7.05 -3.64
C ALA A 178 -18.29 6.99 -2.32
N LYS A 179 -19.62 6.84 -2.39
CA LYS A 179 -20.48 6.69 -1.22
C LYS A 179 -20.19 5.42 -0.42
N GLU A 180 -19.99 4.30 -1.09
CA GLU A 180 -19.61 3.05 -0.43
C GLU A 180 -18.22 3.18 0.22
N SER A 181 -17.23 3.76 -0.48
CA SER A 181 -15.91 4.04 0.07
C SER A 181 -16.00 4.95 1.31
N PHE A 182 -16.86 5.99 1.29
CA PHE A 182 -17.13 6.85 2.45
C PHE A 182 -17.64 6.04 3.64
N LEU A 183 -18.65 5.18 3.45
CA LEU A 183 -19.24 4.37 4.53
C LEU A 183 -18.22 3.42 5.15
N ARG A 184 -17.40 2.76 4.34
CA ARG A 184 -16.33 1.86 4.80
C ARG A 184 -15.25 2.58 5.61
N LEU A 185 -14.89 3.79 5.21
CA LEU A 185 -13.93 4.62 5.93
C LEU A 185 -14.49 5.13 7.26
N GLU A 186 -15.79 5.45 7.33
CA GLU A 186 -16.44 5.81 8.58
C GLU A 186 -16.57 4.62 9.54
N GLU A 187 -16.82 3.41 9.05
CA GLU A 187 -16.75 2.19 9.85
C GLU A 187 -15.32 1.98 10.40
N SER A 188 -14.31 2.13 9.55
CA SER A 188 -12.90 2.04 9.94
C SER A 188 -12.54 3.08 11.00
N TYR A 189 -13.05 4.31 10.88
CA TYR A 189 -12.89 5.37 11.88
C TYR A 189 -13.46 4.96 13.24
N GLN A 190 -14.66 4.38 13.29
CA GLN A 190 -15.29 3.94 14.54
C GLN A 190 -14.51 2.78 15.19
N ILE A 191 -14.00 1.84 14.38
CA ILE A 191 -13.17 0.73 14.88
C ILE A 191 -11.87 1.28 15.50
N LEU A 192 -11.17 2.16 14.79
CA LEU A 192 -9.91 2.76 15.27
C LEU A 192 -10.14 3.60 16.55
N LYS A 193 -11.21 4.40 16.58
CA LYS A 193 -11.56 5.24 17.73
C LYS A 193 -11.82 4.43 19.01
N GLN A 194 -12.34 3.21 18.88
CA GLN A 194 -12.62 2.29 19.98
C GLN A 194 -11.44 1.37 20.32
N SER A 195 -10.37 1.43 19.52
CA SER A 195 -9.20 0.57 19.65
C SER A 195 -8.10 1.24 20.47
N SER A 196 -7.18 0.41 20.96
CA SER A 196 -5.95 0.84 21.62
C SER A 196 -4.74 0.12 21.03
N THR A 197 -3.57 0.70 21.19
CA THR A 197 -2.28 0.10 20.87
C THR A 197 -1.94 -1.06 21.82
N ALA A 198 -0.88 -1.80 21.52
CA ALA A 198 -0.40 -2.91 22.35
C ALA A 198 -0.01 -2.48 23.78
N ASP A 199 0.43 -1.23 23.97
CA ASP A 199 0.73 -0.63 25.26
C ASP A 199 -0.48 0.07 25.92
N GLY A 200 -1.68 -0.08 25.35
CA GLY A 200 -2.95 0.39 25.93
C GLY A 200 -3.29 1.85 25.64
N LYS A 201 -2.52 2.58 24.82
CA LYS A 201 -2.82 3.96 24.46
C LYS A 201 -3.94 4.03 23.43
N SER A 202 -4.80 5.02 23.52
CA SER A 202 -5.78 5.33 22.48
C SER A 202 -5.09 5.76 21.19
N LEU A 203 -5.71 5.43 20.06
CA LEU A 203 -5.24 5.90 18.76
C LEU A 203 -5.70 7.34 18.53
N GLU A 204 -4.77 8.18 18.08
CA GLU A 204 -5.05 9.47 17.48
C GLU A 204 -5.26 9.26 15.97
N ILE A 205 -6.37 9.77 15.44
CA ILE A 205 -6.76 9.58 14.04
C ILE A 205 -6.74 10.92 13.33
N ILE A 206 -5.89 11.03 12.31
CA ILE A 206 -5.80 12.20 11.43
C ILE A 206 -6.46 11.83 10.11
N ARG A 207 -7.44 12.63 9.65
CA ARG A 207 -8.10 12.41 8.37
C ARG A 207 -7.26 13.02 7.25
N LEU A 208 -7.08 12.25 6.18
CA LEU A 208 -6.35 12.66 4.97
C LEU A 208 -7.30 12.53 3.77
N PRO A 209 -7.51 13.57 2.94
CA PRO A 209 -8.40 13.45 1.81
C PRO A 209 -7.96 12.31 0.87
N THR A 210 -8.91 11.61 0.27
CA THR A 210 -8.65 10.75 -0.88
C THR A 210 -8.19 11.60 -2.07
N GLY A 211 -7.47 10.99 -3.01
CA GLY A 211 -7.22 11.62 -4.30
C GLY A 211 -8.51 11.86 -5.08
N PRO A 212 -8.46 12.60 -6.19
CA PRO A 212 -9.63 12.77 -7.05
C PRO A 212 -9.96 11.41 -7.69
N MET A 213 -11.25 11.02 -7.68
CA MET A 213 -11.67 9.82 -8.40
C MET A 213 -11.48 10.04 -9.89
N MET A 214 -10.67 9.21 -10.51
CA MET A 214 -10.32 9.29 -11.92
C MET A 214 -10.51 7.94 -12.58
N THR A 215 -11.06 7.96 -13.80
CA THR A 215 -11.17 6.76 -14.63
C THR A 215 -10.34 6.90 -15.90
N LYS A 216 -10.02 5.78 -16.48
CA LYS A 216 -9.38 5.69 -17.80
C LYS A 216 -10.14 4.72 -18.67
N LYS A 217 -10.45 5.17 -19.88
CA LYS A 217 -11.02 4.31 -20.92
C LYS A 217 -9.93 3.90 -21.90
N VAL A 218 -9.83 2.60 -22.17
CA VAL A 218 -8.85 2.03 -23.10
C VAL A 218 -9.52 1.05 -24.06
N ASN A 219 -8.94 0.91 -25.24
CA ASN A 219 -9.31 -0.16 -26.15
C ASN A 219 -8.52 -1.43 -25.75
N LEU A 220 -9.19 -2.57 -25.60
CA LEU A 220 -8.58 -3.83 -25.21
C LEU A 220 -7.46 -4.27 -26.15
N THR A 221 -7.60 -3.99 -27.44
CA THR A 221 -6.55 -4.32 -28.41
C THR A 221 -5.26 -3.52 -28.26
N SER A 222 -5.29 -2.40 -27.50
CA SER A 222 -4.09 -1.61 -27.20
C SER A 222 -3.32 -2.13 -25.98
N LEU A 223 -3.91 -3.05 -25.23
CA LEU A 223 -3.32 -3.65 -24.04
C LEU A 223 -2.54 -4.92 -24.40
N ASN A 224 -1.53 -5.24 -23.63
CA ASN A 224 -0.86 -6.53 -23.73
C ASN A 224 -1.75 -7.66 -23.16
N LYS A 225 -1.37 -8.93 -23.34
CA LYS A 225 -2.19 -10.08 -22.89
C LYS A 225 -2.40 -10.16 -21.39
N GLU A 226 -1.42 -9.73 -20.61
CA GLU A 226 -1.51 -9.69 -19.16
C GLU A 226 -2.52 -8.62 -18.71
N GLU A 227 -2.40 -7.41 -19.22
CA GLU A 227 -3.36 -6.33 -18.95
C GLU A 227 -4.77 -6.67 -19.42
N GLN A 228 -4.93 -7.34 -20.58
CA GLN A 228 -6.25 -7.81 -21.04
C GLN A 228 -6.90 -8.79 -20.06
N SER A 229 -6.12 -9.61 -19.37
CA SER A 229 -6.62 -10.58 -18.40
C SER A 229 -7.19 -9.95 -17.11
N TRP A 230 -6.93 -8.66 -16.87
CA TRP A 230 -7.51 -7.92 -15.75
C TRP A 230 -9.01 -7.66 -15.93
N PHE A 231 -9.49 -7.73 -17.16
CA PHE A 231 -10.88 -7.41 -17.51
C PHE A 231 -11.64 -8.66 -17.90
N GLU A 232 -12.29 -9.29 -16.93
CA GLU A 232 -13.11 -10.47 -17.16
C GLU A 232 -14.42 -10.13 -17.88
N ASN A 233 -14.75 -10.87 -18.94
CA ASN A 233 -16.02 -10.74 -19.68
C ASN A 233 -16.37 -9.29 -20.07
N PRO A 234 -15.49 -8.57 -20.77
CA PRO A 234 -15.77 -7.21 -21.18
C PRO A 234 -16.97 -7.16 -22.12
N SER A 235 -17.87 -6.21 -21.89
CA SER A 235 -19.09 -6.05 -22.71
C SER A 235 -18.86 -5.33 -24.03
N SER A 236 -17.65 -4.84 -24.28
CA SER A 236 -17.26 -4.12 -25.51
C SER A 236 -15.74 -4.22 -25.75
N ASP A 237 -15.29 -3.76 -26.94
CA ASP A 237 -13.87 -3.67 -27.28
C ASP A 237 -13.12 -2.63 -26.48
N SER A 238 -13.81 -1.84 -25.67
CA SER A 238 -13.20 -0.87 -24.74
C SER A 238 -13.71 -1.07 -23.33
N VAL A 239 -12.82 -0.88 -22.37
CA VAL A 239 -13.10 -0.95 -20.93
C VAL A 239 -12.76 0.38 -20.28
N GLU A 240 -13.47 0.69 -19.20
CA GLU A 240 -13.18 1.82 -18.34
C GLU A 240 -12.86 1.29 -16.94
N PHE A 241 -11.83 1.84 -16.32
CA PHE A 241 -11.38 1.41 -15.00
C PHE A 241 -10.96 2.59 -14.13
N TYR A 242 -11.06 2.41 -12.80
CA TYR A 242 -10.58 3.38 -11.83
C TYR A 242 -9.06 3.36 -11.74
N LEU A 243 -8.46 4.54 -11.58
CA LEU A 243 -7.05 4.71 -11.26
C LEU A 243 -6.89 4.72 -9.73
N ALA A 244 -5.84 4.10 -9.22
CA ALA A 244 -5.53 4.05 -7.78
C ALA A 244 -5.05 5.43 -7.28
N THR A 245 -5.93 6.43 -7.23
CA THR A 245 -5.58 7.81 -6.90
C THR A 245 -5.63 8.06 -5.39
N GLY A 246 -4.55 7.70 -4.67
CA GLY A 246 -4.46 7.87 -3.22
C GLY A 246 -3.25 8.69 -2.78
N TYR A 247 -3.42 9.64 -1.82
CA TYR A 247 -2.29 10.28 -1.14
C TYR A 247 -1.70 9.38 -0.06
N MET A 248 -2.44 8.36 0.39
CA MET A 248 -2.02 7.47 1.48
C MET A 248 -0.88 6.54 1.07
N ASN A 249 -0.74 6.24 -0.21
CA ASN A 249 0.32 5.39 -0.75
C ASN A 249 1.68 6.13 -0.84
N PHE A 250 2.03 6.87 0.24
CA PHE A 250 3.27 7.63 0.35
C PHE A 250 4.45 6.76 0.81
N VAL A 251 5.66 7.18 0.46
CA VAL A 251 6.91 6.59 0.96
C VAL A 251 7.45 7.42 2.13
N ILE A 252 7.80 6.73 3.22
CA ILE A 252 8.52 7.31 4.35
C ILE A 252 10.00 7.01 4.19
N ALA A 253 10.83 8.04 4.11
CA ALA A 253 12.28 7.90 4.10
C ALA A 253 12.92 8.84 5.14
N ASN A 254 14.25 8.78 5.26
CA ASN A 254 14.97 9.61 6.23
C ASN A 254 14.83 11.10 5.89
N GLY A 255 14.07 11.81 6.71
CA GLY A 255 13.86 13.26 6.57
C GLY A 255 12.87 13.67 5.47
N ILE A 256 12.20 12.74 4.80
CA ILE A 256 11.30 13.02 3.69
C ILE A 256 10.07 12.11 3.70
N ILE A 257 8.94 12.65 3.26
CA ILE A 257 7.74 11.91 2.83
C ILE A 257 7.56 12.20 1.35
N VAL A 258 7.39 11.18 0.53
CA VAL A 258 7.09 11.33 -0.90
C VAL A 258 5.68 10.83 -1.15
N THR A 259 4.80 11.68 -1.66
CA THR A 259 3.40 11.37 -1.95
C THR A 259 3.00 11.80 -3.36
N ALA A 260 1.84 11.36 -3.81
CA ALA A 260 1.32 11.71 -5.12
C ALA A 260 0.98 13.21 -5.26
N LYS A 261 1.02 13.68 -6.51
CA LYS A 261 0.46 14.94 -6.97
C LYS A 261 -0.41 14.65 -8.19
N PHE A 262 -1.67 15.06 -8.14
CA PHE A 262 -2.64 14.81 -9.20
C PHE A 262 -2.86 16.02 -10.10
N TRP A 263 -2.72 17.24 -9.55
CA TRP A 263 -2.92 18.44 -10.33
C TRP A 263 -1.76 18.74 -11.28
N LYS A 264 -2.10 19.10 -12.50
CA LYS A 264 -1.22 19.70 -13.50
C LYS A 264 -2.00 20.74 -14.30
N GLU A 265 -1.28 21.59 -15.01
CA GLU A 265 -1.89 22.63 -15.85
C GLU A 265 -2.93 22.04 -16.80
N GLY A 266 -4.13 22.67 -16.85
CA GLY A 266 -5.27 22.22 -17.64
C GLY A 266 -6.26 21.34 -16.89
N LEU A 267 -5.95 20.85 -15.68
CA LEU A 267 -6.90 20.13 -14.82
C LEU A 267 -7.68 21.12 -13.92
N PRO A 268 -8.84 20.69 -13.37
CA PRO A 268 -9.62 21.47 -12.41
C PRO A 268 -8.77 21.94 -11.22
N ASN A 269 -8.99 23.18 -10.76
CA ASN A 269 -8.26 23.72 -9.60
C ASN A 269 -8.53 22.96 -8.30
N GLU A 270 -9.65 22.29 -8.21
CA GLU A 270 -10.01 21.41 -7.09
C GLU A 270 -8.94 20.35 -6.82
N PHE A 271 -8.31 19.82 -7.87
CA PHE A 271 -7.21 18.85 -7.70
C PHE A 271 -6.01 19.49 -7.02
N ASN A 272 -5.68 20.75 -7.37
CA ASN A 272 -4.62 21.48 -6.71
C ASN A 272 -4.94 21.78 -5.24
N GLU A 273 -6.18 22.11 -4.94
CA GLU A 273 -6.64 22.33 -3.56
C GLU A 273 -6.52 21.06 -2.71
N ARG A 274 -6.87 19.89 -3.27
CA ARG A 274 -6.68 18.59 -2.60
C ARG A 274 -5.21 18.24 -2.41
N ASP A 275 -4.38 18.45 -3.43
CA ASP A 275 -2.92 18.24 -3.33
C ASP A 275 -2.33 19.08 -2.18
N GLU A 276 -2.65 20.38 -2.12
CA GLU A 276 -2.15 21.27 -1.08
C GLU A 276 -2.71 20.91 0.31
N MET A 277 -3.97 20.51 0.42
CA MET A 277 -4.56 20.03 1.68
C MET A 277 -3.86 18.79 2.17
N ALA A 278 -3.68 17.78 1.31
CA ALA A 278 -2.97 16.53 1.65
C ALA A 278 -1.54 16.81 2.10
N LYS A 279 -0.82 17.67 1.39
CA LYS A 279 0.53 18.10 1.76
C LYS A 279 0.60 18.73 3.14
N GLN A 280 -0.27 19.70 3.44
CA GLN A 280 -0.31 20.38 4.74
C GLN A 280 -0.63 19.41 5.90
N ILE A 281 -1.52 18.45 5.69
CA ILE A 281 -1.84 17.41 6.68
C ILE A 281 -0.63 16.53 6.92
N LEU A 282 0.04 16.07 5.88
CA LEU A 282 1.24 15.24 5.98
C LEU A 282 2.40 15.99 6.64
N GLU A 283 2.61 17.29 6.35
CA GLU A 283 3.63 18.12 7.01
C GLU A 283 3.38 18.26 8.52
N LYS A 284 2.12 18.38 8.93
CA LYS A 284 1.72 18.43 10.35
C LYS A 284 1.88 17.07 11.03
N ALA A 285 1.50 15.98 10.33
CA ALA A 285 1.58 14.63 10.87
C ALA A 285 3.03 14.16 11.03
N PHE A 286 3.89 14.45 10.07
CA PHE A 286 5.29 14.02 10.04
C PHE A 286 6.26 15.17 10.37
N THR A 287 6.18 15.71 11.58
CA THR A 287 7.05 16.79 12.01
C THR A 287 8.54 16.43 11.85
N GLY A 288 9.33 17.36 11.30
CA GLY A 288 10.75 17.14 11.03
C GLY A 288 11.07 16.39 9.72
N ARG A 289 10.06 16.07 8.91
CA ARG A 289 10.24 15.55 7.55
C ARG A 289 9.71 16.54 6.51
N LYS A 290 10.43 16.66 5.41
CA LYS A 290 9.96 17.42 4.24
C LYS A 290 8.95 16.58 3.46
N VAL A 291 7.78 17.14 3.13
CA VAL A 291 6.82 16.51 2.22
C VAL A 291 7.13 16.94 0.79
N VAL A 292 7.25 15.97 -0.11
CA VAL A 292 7.47 16.18 -1.53
C VAL A 292 6.34 15.47 -2.28
N GLN A 293 5.67 16.21 -3.13
CA GLN A 293 4.65 15.67 -4.03
C GLN A 293 5.24 15.44 -5.42
N VAL A 294 4.92 14.31 -6.04
CA VAL A 294 5.41 13.92 -7.37
C VAL A 294 4.25 13.44 -8.25
N ASP A 295 4.32 13.75 -9.52
CA ASP A 295 3.42 13.14 -10.52
C ASP A 295 3.84 11.68 -10.71
N CYS A 296 3.01 10.76 -10.22
CA CYS A 296 3.21 9.32 -10.33
C CYS A 296 2.03 8.63 -11.05
N MET A 297 1.31 9.36 -11.90
CA MET A 297 0.19 8.82 -12.69
C MET A 297 0.51 7.52 -13.43
N PRO A 298 1.72 7.29 -14.00
CA PRO A 298 2.03 5.98 -14.59
C PRO A 298 1.87 4.80 -13.63
N LEU A 299 2.19 4.96 -12.35
CA LEU A 299 2.01 3.92 -11.34
C LEU A 299 0.52 3.69 -11.02
N HIS A 300 -0.26 4.79 -10.93
CA HIS A 300 -1.69 4.73 -10.65
C HIS A 300 -2.48 4.07 -11.80
N HIS A 301 -1.96 4.10 -13.03
CA HIS A 301 -2.55 3.37 -14.16
C HIS A 301 -2.43 1.86 -14.01
N ASP A 302 -1.47 1.38 -13.23
CA ASP A 302 -1.24 -0.04 -12.97
C ASP A 302 -1.90 -0.49 -11.65
N GLY A 303 -2.82 0.33 -11.09
CA GLY A 303 -3.54 0.02 -9.86
C GLY A 303 -2.68 0.09 -8.59
N ALA A 304 -1.58 0.85 -8.61
CA ALA A 304 -0.63 0.94 -7.50
C ALA A 304 -0.13 2.38 -7.31
N GLY A 305 0.57 2.62 -6.20
CA GLY A 305 1.19 3.92 -5.91
C GLY A 305 2.68 3.81 -5.57
N LEU A 306 3.22 4.85 -4.97
CA LEU A 306 4.66 4.94 -4.62
C LEU A 306 5.08 3.90 -3.57
N HIS A 307 4.23 3.66 -2.57
CA HIS A 307 4.51 2.69 -1.50
C HIS A 307 4.54 1.27 -2.08
N CYS A 308 3.60 0.92 -2.94
CA CYS A 308 3.57 -0.38 -3.61
C CYS A 308 4.87 -0.69 -4.36
N HIS A 309 5.54 0.34 -4.92
CA HIS A 309 6.80 0.21 -5.67
C HIS A 309 8.05 0.40 -4.80
N SER A 310 7.93 0.36 -3.48
CA SER A 310 9.04 0.60 -2.55
C SER A 310 9.04 -0.38 -1.39
N ARG A 311 10.23 -0.59 -0.80
CA ARG A 311 10.39 -1.37 0.42
C ARG A 311 11.45 -0.73 1.30
N ASN A 312 11.11 -0.51 2.56
CA ASN A 312 12.04 0.09 3.51
C ASN A 312 12.85 -0.99 4.24
N GLU A 313 14.17 -0.84 4.25
CA GLU A 313 15.06 -1.60 5.13
C GLU A 313 15.32 -0.78 6.41
N PRO A 314 15.03 -1.32 7.61
CA PRO A 314 15.37 -0.64 8.85
C PRO A 314 16.88 -0.56 9.04
N LYS A 315 17.38 0.54 9.61
CA LYS A 315 18.80 0.69 9.91
C LYS A 315 19.28 -0.45 10.81
N SER A 316 20.24 -1.22 10.34
CA SER A 316 20.89 -2.28 11.11
C SER A 316 22.09 -1.77 11.93
N VAL A 317 22.54 -2.54 12.91
CA VAL A 317 23.82 -2.32 13.63
C VAL A 317 25.00 -2.93 12.87
N ARG A 318 24.80 -3.37 11.62
CA ARG A 318 25.91 -3.94 10.83
C ARG A 318 27.06 -2.94 10.75
N ALA A 319 28.26 -3.41 11.12
CA ALA A 319 29.48 -2.72 10.77
C ALA A 319 29.46 -2.41 9.26
N LYS A 320 29.84 -1.19 8.90
CA LYS A 320 30.02 -0.81 7.48
C LYS A 320 30.87 -1.89 6.81
N ARG A 321 30.31 -2.56 5.80
CA ARG A 321 31.08 -3.38 4.89
C ARG A 321 32.07 -2.53 4.11
#